data_866b7fc4886ddf1a7b042c32b095b69b
#
_entry.id   866b7fc4886ddf1a7b042c32b095b69b
#
_cell.length_a   1.000
_cell.length_b   1.000
_cell.length_c   1.000
_cell.angle_alpha   90.00
_cell.angle_beta   90.00
_cell.angle_gamma   90.00
#
_symmetry.space_group_name_H-M   'P 1'
#
loop_
_entity.id
_entity.type
_entity.pdbx_description
1 polymer ?
#
loop_
_entity_poly.entity_id
_entity_poly.type
_entity_poly.pdbx_seq_one_letter_code
_entity_poly.pdbx_strand_id
1 'polypeptide(L)'
;MRLGSQISAKLSLTRAEWISVLKLSTLWKFDEVRLLAISQLGDMNSLGAAELVHLGKHYVIAAWVISGLERLINQPETIHSADTAEKIGGDTAVRLCRLREDYRQSRLAVPLSSALGQVFSEELRSLGMKDGAIKRIMLQSDSNSGGGGKKKKKGKK
;
A
#
# COMPACT_ATOMS: atom_id res chain seq x y z
N MET A 1 24.54 -8.82 -9.71
CA MET A 1 24.74 -7.86 -8.58
C MET A 1 23.38 -7.45 -8.05
N ARG A 2 23.10 -7.78 -6.83
CA ARG A 2 21.89 -7.31 -6.14
C ARG A 2 22.14 -5.93 -5.55
N LEU A 3 21.79 -4.87 -6.26
CA LEU A 3 21.91 -3.49 -5.79
C LEU A 3 20.92 -3.17 -4.66
N GLY A 4 19.78 -3.88 -4.57
CA GLY A 4 18.75 -3.63 -3.59
C GLY A 4 19.15 -3.82 -2.12
N SER A 5 20.07 -4.74 -1.84
CA SER A 5 20.51 -5.06 -0.47
C SER A 5 21.49 -4.04 0.14
N GLN A 6 22.23 -3.31 -0.68
CA GLN A 6 23.21 -2.33 -0.20
C GLN A 6 22.65 -0.91 -0.06
N ILE A 7 21.60 -0.57 -0.80
CA ILE A 7 20.97 0.75 -0.74
C ILE A 7 20.20 0.92 0.58
N SER A 8 19.65 -0.16 1.14
CA SER A 8 18.83 -0.13 2.35
C SER A 8 19.61 0.24 3.63
N ALA A 9 20.90 -0.03 3.68
CA ALA A 9 21.67 0.08 4.94
C ALA A 9 22.13 1.49 5.31
N LYS A 10 21.94 2.51 4.46
CA LYS A 10 22.54 3.84 4.67
C LYS A 10 21.71 5.07 4.31
N LEU A 11 20.48 4.90 3.85
CA LEU A 11 19.64 6.03 3.43
C LEU A 11 18.70 6.47 4.57
N SER A 12 19.14 7.43 5.37
CA SER A 12 18.27 8.13 6.33
C SER A 12 17.48 9.23 5.62
N LEU A 13 16.49 8.84 4.83
CA LEU A 13 15.59 9.79 4.19
C LEU A 13 14.45 10.17 5.13
N THR A 14 14.03 11.41 5.04
CA THR A 14 12.83 11.90 5.72
C THR A 14 11.56 11.30 5.09
N ARG A 15 10.45 11.38 5.81
CA ARG A 15 9.13 10.97 5.29
C ARG A 15 8.80 11.60 3.92
N ALA A 16 9.03 12.90 3.77
CA ALA A 16 8.74 13.63 2.53
C ALA A 16 9.61 13.14 1.36
N GLU A 17 10.86 12.83 1.63
CA GLU A 17 11.78 12.27 0.63
C GLU A 17 11.34 10.86 0.23
N TRP A 18 10.95 10.00 1.18
CA TRP A 18 10.42 8.67 0.87
C TRP A 18 9.12 8.71 0.06
N ILE A 19 8.22 9.66 0.32
CA ILE A 19 7.03 9.88 -0.52
C ILE A 19 7.45 10.28 -1.94
N SER A 20 8.46 11.12 -2.09
CA SER A 20 9.01 11.50 -3.40
C SER A 20 9.64 10.30 -4.12
N VAL A 21 10.37 9.46 -3.40
CA VAL A 21 10.91 8.18 -3.92
C VAL A 21 9.79 7.27 -4.39
N LEU A 22 8.71 7.11 -3.60
CA LEU A 22 7.54 6.32 -3.98
C LEU A 22 6.88 6.85 -5.25
N LYS A 23 6.71 8.17 -5.36
CA LYS A 23 6.15 8.83 -6.54
C LYS A 23 6.99 8.56 -7.79
N LEU A 24 8.29 8.81 -7.73
CA LEU A 24 9.19 8.66 -8.87
C LEU A 24 9.35 7.19 -9.28
N SER A 25 9.51 6.29 -8.32
CA SER A 25 9.62 4.86 -8.60
C SER A 25 8.35 4.27 -9.22
N THR A 26 7.19 4.76 -8.82
CA THR A 26 5.91 4.38 -9.43
C THR A 26 5.80 4.90 -10.86
N LEU A 27 6.21 6.16 -11.10
CA LEU A 27 6.17 6.78 -12.43
C LEU A 27 7.12 6.09 -13.43
N TRP A 28 8.32 5.76 -12.97
CA TRP A 28 9.35 5.14 -13.81
C TRP A 28 9.35 3.62 -13.79
N LYS A 29 8.41 3.01 -13.05
CA LYS A 29 8.27 1.55 -12.90
C LYS A 29 9.53 0.88 -12.33
N PHE A 30 10.17 1.53 -11.36
CA PHE A 30 11.27 0.96 -10.59
C PHE A 30 10.72 0.17 -9.41
N ASP A 31 10.34 -1.07 -9.66
CA ASP A 31 9.55 -1.89 -8.74
C ASP A 31 10.28 -2.18 -7.42
N GLU A 32 11.57 -2.48 -7.46
CA GLU A 32 12.37 -2.71 -6.25
C GLU A 32 12.47 -1.45 -5.37
N VAL A 33 12.68 -0.29 -5.99
CA VAL A 33 12.75 1.00 -5.30
C VAL A 33 11.38 1.37 -4.73
N ARG A 34 10.31 1.05 -5.45
CA ARG A 34 8.94 1.26 -4.99
C ARG A 34 8.62 0.40 -3.76
N LEU A 35 8.97 -0.88 -3.78
CA LEU A 35 8.80 -1.77 -2.63
C LEU A 35 9.60 -1.30 -1.42
N LEU A 36 10.84 -0.87 -1.63
CA LEU A 36 11.66 -0.30 -0.57
C LEU A 36 11.01 0.95 0.04
N ALA A 37 10.51 1.87 -0.79
CA ALA A 37 9.84 3.08 -0.30
C ALA A 37 8.56 2.75 0.50
N ILE A 38 7.76 1.77 0.05
CA ILE A 38 6.57 1.29 0.76
C ILE A 38 6.96 0.71 2.12
N SER A 39 8.00 -0.11 2.19
CA SER A 39 8.48 -0.70 3.45
C SER A 39 8.96 0.37 4.42
N GLN A 40 9.82 1.30 3.96
CA GLN A 40 10.36 2.37 4.79
C GLN A 40 9.28 3.30 5.34
N LEU A 41 8.31 3.69 4.51
CA LEU A 41 7.17 4.51 4.95
C LEU A 41 6.26 3.76 5.93
N GLY A 42 6.08 2.46 5.75
CA GLY A 42 5.34 1.60 6.69
C GLY A 42 6.02 1.51 8.06
N ASP A 43 7.32 1.30 8.07
CA ASP A 43 8.13 1.16 9.30
C ASP A 43 8.21 2.48 10.10
N MET A 44 8.23 3.61 9.42
CA MET A 44 8.29 4.93 10.07
C MET A 44 7.08 5.24 10.96
N ASN A 45 5.97 4.56 10.76
CA ASN A 45 4.70 4.79 11.48
C ASN A 45 4.28 6.27 11.54
N SER A 46 4.78 7.08 10.61
CA SER A 46 4.65 8.53 10.55
C SER A 46 3.46 9.02 9.74
N LEU A 47 2.79 8.11 9.03
CA LEU A 47 1.63 8.43 8.20
C LEU A 47 0.35 8.46 9.06
N GLY A 48 -0.39 9.55 8.97
CA GLY A 48 -1.71 9.67 9.58
C GLY A 48 -2.73 8.72 8.92
N ALA A 49 -3.80 8.40 9.64
CA ALA A 49 -4.81 7.45 9.15
C ALA A 49 -5.45 7.87 7.82
N ALA A 50 -5.85 9.15 7.70
CA ALA A 50 -6.40 9.68 6.44
C ALA A 50 -5.38 9.71 5.31
N GLU A 51 -4.11 9.99 5.63
CA GLU A 51 -3.02 10.00 4.68
C GLU A 51 -2.71 8.60 4.15
N LEU A 52 -2.77 7.57 5.00
CA LEU A 52 -2.65 6.17 4.57
C LEU A 52 -3.73 5.79 3.55
N VAL A 53 -4.98 6.19 3.79
CA VAL A 53 -6.06 5.96 2.83
C VAL A 53 -5.79 6.70 1.53
N HIS A 54 -5.42 7.97 1.61
CA HIS A 54 -5.13 8.79 0.44
C HIS A 54 -3.99 8.22 -0.42
N LEU A 55 -2.84 7.99 0.18
CA LEU A 55 -1.67 7.44 -0.52
C LEU A 55 -1.92 6.00 -0.98
N GLY A 56 -2.63 5.20 -0.18
CA GLY A 56 -2.99 3.83 -0.54
C GLY A 56 -3.87 3.76 -1.79
N LYS A 57 -4.84 4.66 -1.92
CA LYS A 57 -5.65 4.79 -3.15
C LYS A 57 -4.82 5.28 -4.33
N HIS A 58 -4.04 6.33 -4.11
CA HIS A 58 -3.25 6.98 -5.17
C HIS A 58 -2.17 6.05 -5.75
N TYR A 59 -1.45 5.34 -4.89
CA TYR A 59 -0.37 4.43 -5.30
C TYR A 59 -0.79 2.96 -5.40
N VAL A 60 -2.07 2.66 -5.26
CA VAL A 60 -2.62 1.28 -5.36
C VAL A 60 -1.93 0.35 -4.34
N ILE A 61 -2.00 0.70 -3.06
CA ILE A 61 -1.48 -0.08 -1.95
C ILE A 61 -2.65 -0.46 -1.04
N ALA A 62 -3.27 -1.62 -1.31
CA ALA A 62 -4.48 -2.06 -0.62
C ALA A 62 -4.30 -2.17 0.91
N ALA A 63 -3.14 -2.64 1.37
CA ALA A 63 -2.83 -2.75 2.79
C ALA A 63 -2.87 -1.40 3.52
N TRP A 64 -2.44 -0.31 2.89
CA TRP A 64 -2.49 1.02 3.47
C TRP A 64 -3.92 1.55 3.57
N VAL A 65 -4.77 1.26 2.58
CA VAL A 65 -6.18 1.66 2.63
C VAL A 65 -6.88 0.96 3.79
N ILE A 66 -6.72 -0.35 3.94
CA ILE A 66 -7.33 -1.12 5.03
C ILE A 66 -6.84 -0.61 6.39
N SER A 67 -5.53 -0.49 6.57
CA SER A 67 -4.94 0.00 7.82
C SER A 67 -5.39 1.43 8.16
N GLY A 68 -5.48 2.31 7.17
CA GLY A 68 -5.96 3.68 7.36
C GLY A 68 -7.43 3.73 7.77
N LEU A 69 -8.29 2.94 7.13
CA LEU A 69 -9.72 2.85 7.48
C LEU A 69 -9.94 2.30 8.89
N GLU A 70 -9.21 1.25 9.28
CA GLU A 70 -9.25 0.70 10.63
C GLU A 70 -8.81 1.72 11.69
N ARG A 71 -7.73 2.45 11.43
CA ARG A 71 -7.25 3.52 12.33
C ARG A 71 -8.29 4.64 12.46
N LEU A 72 -8.92 5.07 11.36
CA LEU A 72 -9.96 6.10 11.37
C LEU A 72 -11.19 5.71 12.22
N ILE A 73 -11.56 4.44 12.23
CA ILE A 73 -12.67 3.95 13.07
C ILE A 73 -12.29 3.95 14.55
N ASN A 74 -11.07 3.55 14.88
CA ASN A 74 -10.62 3.40 16.25
C ASN A 74 -10.13 4.71 16.90
N GLN A 75 -9.81 5.75 16.10
CA GLN A 75 -9.35 7.02 16.65
C GLN A 75 -10.48 7.78 17.38
N PRO A 76 -10.17 8.56 18.42
CA PRO A 76 -11.17 9.37 19.12
C PRO A 76 -11.64 10.59 18.30
N GLU A 77 -10.79 11.12 17.41
CA GLU A 77 -11.06 12.30 16.60
C GLU A 77 -12.21 12.07 15.61
N THR A 78 -12.87 13.14 15.23
CA THR A 78 -13.98 13.08 14.27
C THR A 78 -13.47 12.85 12.84
N ILE A 79 -14.18 12.01 12.09
CA ILE A 79 -13.90 11.78 10.66
C ILE A 79 -14.38 12.95 9.80
N HIS A 80 -15.22 13.82 10.36
CA HIS A 80 -15.83 14.95 9.67
C HIS A 80 -14.96 16.20 9.55
N SER A 81 -13.70 16.17 10.00
CA SER A 81 -12.81 17.30 9.69
C SER A 81 -12.71 17.45 8.17
N ALA A 82 -12.82 18.67 7.67
CA ALA A 82 -12.72 18.95 6.23
C ALA A 82 -11.47 18.33 5.61
N ASP A 83 -10.34 18.40 6.32
CA ASP A 83 -9.06 17.81 5.92
C ASP A 83 -9.13 16.28 5.77
N THR A 84 -9.81 15.59 6.70
CA THR A 84 -9.96 14.14 6.62
C THR A 84 -10.89 13.74 5.47
N ALA A 85 -12.04 14.41 5.35
CA ALA A 85 -13.01 14.13 4.29
C ALA A 85 -12.42 14.41 2.90
N GLU A 86 -11.64 15.45 2.74
CA GLU A 86 -10.94 15.77 1.49
C GLU A 86 -9.93 14.68 1.10
N LYS A 87 -9.12 14.21 2.06
CA LYS A 87 -8.12 13.16 1.82
C LYS A 87 -8.72 11.81 1.47
N ILE A 88 -9.77 11.39 2.14
CA ILE A 88 -10.37 10.04 1.94
C ILE A 88 -11.49 10.02 0.90
N GLY A 89 -12.06 11.17 0.59
CA GLY A 89 -13.23 11.33 -0.28
C GLY A 89 -14.54 11.31 0.49
N GLY A 90 -15.48 12.17 0.09
CA GLY A 90 -16.76 12.39 0.81
C GLY A 90 -17.60 11.12 0.96
N ASP A 91 -17.74 10.32 -0.09
CA ASP A 91 -18.49 9.06 -0.05
C ASP A 91 -17.85 8.04 0.93
N THR A 92 -16.54 7.89 0.89
CA THR A 92 -15.78 7.07 1.85
C THR A 92 -16.00 7.58 3.28
N ALA A 93 -15.97 8.89 3.51
CA ALA A 93 -16.18 9.49 4.81
C ALA A 93 -17.57 9.17 5.37
N VAL A 94 -18.61 9.31 4.55
CA VAL A 94 -20.01 9.01 4.97
C VAL A 94 -20.17 7.54 5.33
N ARG A 95 -19.67 6.62 4.48
CA ARG A 95 -19.75 5.18 4.76
C ARG A 95 -18.96 4.80 6.01
N LEU A 96 -17.82 5.41 6.20
CA LEU A 96 -16.96 5.16 7.36
C LEU A 96 -17.59 5.68 8.66
N CYS A 97 -18.26 6.84 8.62
CA CYS A 97 -18.96 7.37 9.78
C CYS A 97 -20.10 6.46 10.23
N ARG A 98 -20.89 5.93 9.30
CA ARG A 98 -21.95 4.96 9.62
C ARG A 98 -21.38 3.70 10.26
N LEU A 99 -20.34 3.13 9.67
CA LEU A 99 -19.70 1.94 10.20
C LEU A 99 -19.10 2.17 11.59
N ARG A 100 -18.49 3.34 11.81
CA ARG A 100 -17.95 3.73 13.13
C ARG A 100 -19.05 3.87 14.18
N GLU A 101 -20.18 4.43 13.82
CA GLU A 101 -21.33 4.56 14.72
C GLU A 101 -21.86 3.18 15.11
N ASP A 102 -22.06 2.29 14.15
CA ASP A 102 -22.50 0.91 14.41
C ASP A 102 -21.47 0.15 15.26
N TYR A 103 -20.19 0.34 15.02
CA TYR A 103 -19.12 -0.26 15.81
C TYR A 103 -19.13 0.23 17.26
N ARG A 104 -19.23 1.54 17.48
CA ARG A 104 -19.27 2.14 18.83
C ARG A 104 -20.52 1.75 19.62
N GLN A 105 -21.63 1.56 18.95
CA GLN A 105 -22.88 1.12 19.55
C GLN A 105 -22.99 -0.40 19.70
N SER A 106 -21.91 -1.14 19.41
CA SER A 106 -21.88 -2.61 19.43
C SER A 106 -22.98 -3.26 18.59
N ARG A 107 -23.39 -2.60 17.51
CA ARG A 107 -24.41 -3.11 16.57
C ARG A 107 -23.86 -4.02 15.49
N LEU A 108 -22.54 -4.16 15.38
CA LEU A 108 -21.93 -5.04 14.40
C LEU A 108 -22.12 -6.49 14.83
N ALA A 109 -22.71 -7.28 13.94
CA ALA A 109 -22.83 -8.74 14.11
C ALA A 109 -21.55 -9.51 13.75
N VAL A 110 -20.57 -8.81 13.16
CA VAL A 110 -19.32 -9.39 12.66
C VAL A 110 -18.12 -8.56 13.14
N PRO A 111 -16.91 -9.12 13.16
CA PRO A 111 -15.70 -8.36 13.47
C PRO A 111 -15.52 -7.14 12.56
N LEU A 112 -14.89 -6.09 13.08
CA LEU A 112 -14.67 -4.82 12.35
C LEU A 112 -14.00 -5.02 11.00
N SER A 113 -13.00 -5.88 10.91
CA SER A 113 -12.30 -6.22 9.66
C SER A 113 -13.24 -6.80 8.60
N SER A 114 -14.17 -7.67 9.02
CA SER A 114 -15.18 -8.24 8.12
C SER A 114 -16.20 -7.19 7.68
N ALA A 115 -16.66 -6.35 8.60
CA ALA A 115 -17.59 -5.25 8.30
C ALA A 115 -16.96 -4.23 7.33
N LEU A 116 -15.69 -3.86 7.50
CA LEU A 116 -14.92 -3.05 6.56
C LEU A 116 -14.85 -3.71 5.17
N GLY A 117 -14.53 -5.00 5.13
CA GLY A 117 -14.50 -5.77 3.89
C GLY A 117 -15.83 -5.81 3.15
N GLN A 118 -16.96 -5.80 3.86
CA GLN A 118 -18.30 -5.75 3.27
C GLN A 118 -18.64 -4.35 2.73
N VAL A 119 -18.47 -3.31 3.56
CA VAL A 119 -18.80 -1.92 3.22
C VAL A 119 -17.97 -1.38 2.07
N PHE A 120 -16.70 -1.75 2.01
CA PHE A 120 -15.73 -1.30 0.99
C PHE A 120 -15.35 -2.39 -0.01
N SER A 121 -16.18 -3.43 -0.16
CA SER A 121 -15.88 -4.63 -0.95
C SER A 121 -15.46 -4.34 -2.39
N GLU A 122 -16.17 -3.47 -3.09
CA GLU A 122 -15.87 -3.14 -4.49
C GLU A 122 -14.56 -2.36 -4.62
N GLU A 123 -14.36 -1.39 -3.75
CA GLU A 123 -13.18 -0.54 -3.71
C GLU A 123 -11.93 -1.36 -3.38
N LEU A 124 -12.00 -2.19 -2.35
CA LEU A 124 -10.91 -3.08 -1.94
C LEU A 124 -10.63 -4.17 -2.98
N ARG A 125 -11.67 -4.70 -3.63
CA ARG A 125 -11.51 -5.65 -4.74
C ARG A 125 -10.78 -5.01 -5.92
N SER A 126 -11.19 -3.83 -6.32
CA SER A 126 -10.55 -3.09 -7.42
C SER A 126 -9.08 -2.79 -7.11
N LEU A 127 -8.79 -2.34 -5.89
CA LEU A 127 -7.42 -2.10 -5.43
C LEU A 127 -6.61 -3.39 -5.35
N GLY A 128 -7.19 -4.47 -4.82
CA GLY A 128 -6.53 -5.77 -4.71
C GLY A 128 -6.19 -6.39 -6.06
N MET A 129 -7.07 -6.25 -7.05
CA MET A 129 -6.78 -6.70 -8.42
C MET A 129 -5.62 -5.93 -9.05
N LYS A 130 -5.61 -4.61 -8.89
CA LYS A 130 -4.54 -3.74 -9.41
C LYS A 130 -3.21 -3.98 -8.68
N ASP A 131 -3.24 -4.06 -7.35
CA ASP A 131 -2.07 -4.37 -6.52
C ASP A 131 -1.52 -5.76 -6.82
N GLY A 132 -2.39 -6.76 -6.98
CA GLY A 132 -2.02 -8.12 -7.38
C GLY A 132 -1.43 -8.19 -8.79
N ALA A 133 -1.94 -7.40 -9.74
CA ALA A 133 -1.37 -7.30 -11.08
C ALA A 133 0.04 -6.69 -11.05
N ILE A 134 0.23 -5.62 -10.28
CA ILE A 134 1.54 -5.00 -10.08
C ILE A 134 2.52 -5.99 -9.44
N LYS A 135 2.11 -6.70 -8.38
CA LYS A 135 2.93 -7.72 -7.72
C LYS A 135 3.31 -8.87 -8.65
N ARG A 136 2.41 -9.32 -9.53
CA ARG A 136 2.71 -10.37 -10.53
C ARG A 136 3.74 -9.92 -11.56
N ILE A 137 3.63 -8.69 -12.04
CA ILE A 137 4.60 -8.10 -12.97
C ILE A 137 5.98 -8.04 -12.32
N MET A 138 6.06 -7.65 -11.04
CA MET A 138 7.28 -7.63 -10.26
C MET A 138 7.93 -9.01 -10.15
N LEU A 139 7.14 -10.04 -9.80
CA LEU A 139 7.63 -11.42 -9.68
C LEU A 139 8.10 -12.03 -11.01
N GLN A 140 7.49 -11.62 -12.13
CA GLN A 140 7.88 -12.09 -13.46
C GLN A 140 9.19 -11.45 -13.96
N SER A 141 9.48 -10.20 -13.58
CA SER A 141 10.74 -9.54 -13.92
C SER A 141 11.94 -10.21 -13.25
N ASP A 142 11.79 -10.68 -12.01
CA ASP A 142 12.85 -11.39 -11.29
C ASP A 142 13.16 -12.78 -11.87
N SER A 143 12.15 -13.48 -12.40
CA SER A 143 12.33 -14.81 -13.00
C SER A 143 12.99 -14.78 -14.38
N ASN A 144 12.89 -13.68 -15.10
CA ASN A 144 13.48 -13.55 -16.44
C ASN A 144 14.95 -13.10 -16.43
N SER A 145 15.49 -12.71 -15.29
CA SER A 145 16.91 -12.32 -15.10
C SER A 145 17.87 -13.53 -14.89
N GLY A 146 17.34 -14.76 -14.79
CA GLY A 146 18.09 -15.98 -14.43
C GLY A 146 18.55 -16.87 -15.59
N GLY A 147 18.28 -16.51 -16.84
CA GLY A 147 18.50 -17.36 -18.02
C GLY A 147 19.80 -17.11 -18.81
N GLY A 148 20.95 -17.00 -18.16
CA GLY A 148 22.27 -16.90 -18.81
C GLY A 148 22.84 -18.29 -19.11
N GLY A 149 22.74 -18.74 -20.36
CA GLY A 149 23.12 -20.06 -20.85
C GLY A 149 24.57 -20.49 -20.59
N LYS A 150 24.71 -21.66 -19.98
CA LYS A 150 25.94 -22.46 -20.05
C LYS A 150 26.03 -23.15 -21.42
N LYS A 151 26.73 -22.55 -22.39
CA LYS A 151 27.22 -23.28 -23.56
C LYS A 151 28.33 -24.24 -23.13
N LYS A 152 28.02 -25.52 -23.02
CA LYS A 152 29.02 -26.61 -22.99
C LYS A 152 29.72 -26.70 -24.35
N LYS A 153 30.96 -26.29 -24.42
CA LYS A 153 31.86 -26.69 -25.51
C LYS A 153 32.21 -28.18 -25.36
N LYS A 154 31.67 -29.02 -26.24
CA LYS A 154 32.18 -30.40 -26.45
C LYS A 154 33.43 -30.30 -27.34
N GLY A 155 34.56 -30.52 -26.77
CA GLY A 155 35.76 -30.78 -27.54
C GLY A 155 35.66 -32.17 -28.17
N LYS A 156 35.98 -32.23 -29.44
CA LYS A 156 36.11 -33.47 -30.22
C LYS A 156 37.59 -33.73 -30.41
N LYS A 157 38.01 -34.89 -29.98
CA LYS A 157 39.27 -35.47 -30.39
C LYS A 157 38.97 -36.47 -31.48
#